data_3ef39bd5d172013c807396f062a83107
#
_entry.id   3ef39bd5d172013c807396f062a83107
#
_cell.length_a   1.000
_cell.length_b   1.000
_cell.length_c   1.000
_cell.angle_alpha   90.00
_cell.angle_beta   90.00
_cell.angle_gamma   90.00
#
_symmetry.space_group_name_H-M   'P 1'
#
loop_
_entity.id
_entity.type
_entity.pdbx_description
1 polymer ?
#
loop_
_entity_poly.entity_id
_entity_poly.type
_entity_poly.pdbx_seq_one_letter_code
_entity_poly.pdbx_strand_id
1 'polypeptide(L)'
;DVFLNCFALEDLVIRATPEQATGLFALVGSITEAVRALFWPVGEAAPRAGLWYPAYWEDIEETPAHILLHTFSGQGYHYRQCFLENKLLPAEYDAIFPQGHDADDASVMAMLCFDRLRWPWQLSGAARDAYRDFLKTNTGRVLTRLLKAQDTEGVKALLALDVMDTDAFAEG
;
A
#
# COMPACT_ATOMS: atom_id res chain seq x y z
N ASP A 1 -13.61 -5.49 16.97
CA ASP A 1 -13.12 -5.09 15.65
C ASP A 1 -13.84 -3.83 15.21
N VAL A 2 -13.12 -2.69 15.19
CA VAL A 2 -13.70 -1.35 14.96
C VAL A 2 -14.18 -1.17 13.52
N PHE A 3 -13.57 -1.85 12.56
CA PHE A 3 -13.85 -1.72 11.13
C PHE A 3 -14.41 -2.99 10.49
N LEU A 4 -14.92 -3.91 11.28
CA LEU A 4 -15.58 -5.11 10.76
C LEU A 4 -16.75 -4.70 9.85
N ASN A 5 -16.79 -5.23 8.62
CA ASN A 5 -17.78 -4.91 7.57
C ASN A 5 -17.72 -3.46 7.02
N CYS A 6 -16.63 -2.74 7.19
CA CYS A 6 -16.43 -1.45 6.54
C CYS A 6 -15.86 -1.62 5.12
N PHE A 7 -16.62 -2.21 4.21
CA PHE A 7 -16.19 -2.55 2.84
C PHE A 7 -15.90 -1.33 1.93
N ALA A 8 -16.30 -0.13 2.34
CA ALA A 8 -16.05 1.10 1.59
C ALA A 8 -14.93 1.97 2.18
N LEU A 9 -14.17 1.43 3.14
CA LEU A 9 -13.09 2.17 3.77
C LEU A 9 -11.83 2.06 2.91
N GLU A 10 -11.43 3.16 2.27
CA GLU A 10 -10.24 3.22 1.42
C GLU A 10 -9.04 3.87 2.13
N ASP A 11 -9.27 4.82 3.03
CA ASP A 11 -8.23 5.63 3.67
C ASP A 11 -8.36 5.69 5.19
N LEU A 12 -7.24 5.47 5.88
CA LEU A 12 -7.05 5.70 7.31
C LEU A 12 -6.05 6.84 7.50
N VAL A 13 -6.48 7.98 8.02
CA VAL A 13 -5.57 9.08 8.36
C VAL A 13 -5.21 8.98 9.84
N ILE A 14 -3.94 8.65 10.10
CA ILE A 14 -3.40 8.43 11.44
C ILE A 14 -2.63 9.67 11.88
N ARG A 15 -3.11 10.35 12.94
CA ARG A 15 -2.53 11.60 13.45
C ARG A 15 -1.34 11.34 14.37
N ALA A 16 -0.43 10.44 13.94
CA ALA A 16 0.77 10.05 14.67
C ALA A 16 1.89 9.73 13.68
N THR A 17 3.12 9.56 14.16
CA THR A 17 4.20 8.99 13.35
C THR A 17 4.02 7.47 13.23
N PRO A 18 4.62 6.81 12.21
CA PRO A 18 4.55 5.36 12.09
C PRO A 18 5.05 4.61 13.34
N GLU A 19 6.08 5.15 14.01
CA GLU A 19 6.64 4.56 15.23
C GLU A 19 5.70 4.63 16.44
N GLN A 20 4.79 5.61 16.44
CA GLN A 20 3.83 5.84 17.53
C GLN A 20 2.51 5.09 17.33
N ALA A 21 2.26 4.60 16.12
CA ALA A 21 0.99 3.97 15.75
C ALA A 21 0.94 2.49 16.15
N THR A 22 1.06 2.18 17.43
CA THR A 22 1.10 0.81 17.95
C THR A 22 -0.20 0.03 17.79
N GLY A 23 -1.33 0.69 17.48
CA GLY A 23 -2.63 0.05 17.24
C GLY A 23 -2.90 -0.29 15.76
N LEU A 24 -2.00 0.04 14.84
CA LEU A 24 -2.24 -0.10 13.40
C LEU A 24 -2.52 -1.55 12.98
N PHE A 25 -1.83 -2.52 13.57
CA PHE A 25 -2.07 -3.94 13.29
C PHE A 25 -3.54 -4.33 13.51
N ALA A 26 -4.12 -3.94 14.64
CA ALA A 26 -5.51 -4.22 14.95
C ALA A 26 -6.49 -3.51 14.00
N LEU A 27 -6.11 -2.32 13.50
CA LEU A 27 -6.93 -1.58 12.55
C LEU A 27 -6.94 -2.24 11.17
N VAL A 28 -5.77 -2.52 10.60
CA VAL A 28 -5.69 -3.08 9.24
C VAL A 28 -5.98 -4.57 9.20
N GLY A 29 -5.73 -5.30 10.28
CA GLY A 29 -5.96 -6.75 10.36
C GLY A 29 -7.42 -7.16 10.26
N SER A 30 -8.36 -6.26 10.56
CA SER A 30 -9.81 -6.51 10.44
C SER A 30 -10.41 -6.11 9.09
N ILE A 31 -9.59 -5.54 8.17
CA ILE A 31 -10.02 -5.06 6.86
C ILE A 31 -9.41 -5.99 5.80
N THR A 32 -10.25 -6.68 5.05
CA THR A 32 -9.81 -7.57 3.94
C THR A 32 -9.66 -6.82 2.62
N GLU A 33 -10.39 -5.73 2.46
CA GLU A 33 -10.32 -4.86 1.29
C GLU A 33 -9.01 -4.06 1.25
N ALA A 34 -8.70 -3.50 0.07
CA ALA A 34 -7.54 -2.64 -0.07
C ALA A 34 -7.73 -1.34 0.73
N VAL A 35 -6.77 -1.01 1.59
CA VAL A 35 -6.83 0.18 2.44
C VAL A 35 -5.47 0.88 2.51
N ARG A 36 -5.49 2.21 2.50
CA ARG A 36 -4.32 3.05 2.71
C ARG A 36 -4.26 3.55 4.17
N ALA A 37 -3.10 3.42 4.81
CA ALA A 37 -2.77 4.06 6.08
C ALA A 37 -1.84 5.26 5.83
N LEU A 38 -2.34 6.47 6.04
CA LEU A 38 -1.60 7.72 5.86
C LEU A 38 -1.21 8.29 7.21
N PHE A 39 0.09 8.31 7.50
CA PHE A 39 0.63 8.86 8.74
C PHE A 39 0.89 10.34 8.59
N TRP A 40 0.03 11.14 9.22
CA TRP A 40 0.09 12.59 9.15
C TRP A 40 0.06 13.18 10.56
N PRO A 41 1.21 13.33 11.23
CA PRO A 41 1.28 13.86 12.58
C PRO A 41 0.66 15.25 12.69
N VAL A 42 0.11 15.54 13.87
CA VAL A 42 -0.50 16.84 14.14
C VAL A 42 0.55 17.95 14.01
N GLY A 43 0.23 19.00 13.28
CA GLY A 43 1.11 20.15 13.08
C GLY A 43 2.13 20.01 11.95
N GLU A 44 2.19 18.88 11.26
CA GLU A 44 3.05 18.72 10.10
C GLU A 44 2.32 19.13 8.80
N ALA A 45 3.07 19.74 7.89
CA ALA A 45 2.53 20.23 6.62
C ALA A 45 2.26 19.12 5.61
N ALA A 46 2.89 17.94 5.78
CA ALA A 46 2.77 16.79 4.88
C ALA A 46 2.80 15.46 5.66
N PRO A 47 2.26 14.38 5.10
CA PRO A 47 2.40 13.04 5.64
C PRO A 47 3.86 12.62 5.74
N ARG A 48 4.18 11.79 6.73
CA ARG A 48 5.50 11.15 6.88
C ARG A 48 5.60 9.83 6.13
N ALA A 49 4.50 9.09 6.05
CA ALA A 49 4.44 7.81 5.35
C ALA A 49 3.03 7.55 4.82
N GLY A 50 2.95 6.86 3.70
CA GLY A 50 1.73 6.28 3.15
C GLY A 50 1.97 4.81 2.86
N LEU A 51 1.15 3.95 3.45
CA LEU A 51 1.25 2.51 3.32
C LEU A 51 -0.06 1.95 2.81
N TRP A 52 0.01 1.17 1.74
CA TRP A 52 -1.12 0.46 1.21
C TRP A 52 -1.11 -0.98 1.67
N TYR A 53 -2.27 -1.47 2.07
CA TYR A 53 -2.53 -2.86 2.36
C TYR A 53 -3.46 -3.38 1.28
N PRO A 54 -2.97 -4.13 0.28
CA PRO A 54 -3.80 -4.70 -0.78
C PRO A 54 -4.91 -5.58 -0.22
N ALA A 55 -5.94 -5.85 -1.01
CA ALA A 55 -6.99 -6.78 -0.63
C ALA A 55 -6.44 -8.21 -0.52
N TYR A 56 -7.11 -9.04 0.26
CA TYR A 56 -6.89 -10.48 0.29
C TYR A 56 -8.20 -11.20 0.58
N TRP A 57 -8.25 -12.46 0.22
CA TRP A 57 -9.39 -13.33 0.50
C TRP A 57 -8.91 -14.54 1.26
N GLU A 58 -9.72 -14.98 2.22
CA GLU A 58 -9.51 -16.19 2.96
C GLU A 58 -10.60 -17.20 2.55
N ASP A 59 -10.17 -18.36 2.06
CA ASP A 59 -11.02 -19.50 1.80
C ASP A 59 -10.80 -20.52 2.89
N ILE A 60 -11.90 -20.99 3.50
CA ILE A 60 -11.89 -22.01 4.55
C ILE A 60 -12.58 -23.25 3.99
N GLU A 61 -11.82 -24.30 3.81
CA GLU A 61 -12.32 -25.58 3.35
C GLU A 61 -12.24 -26.63 4.48
N GLU A 62 -13.37 -27.29 4.77
CA GLU A 62 -13.37 -28.41 5.68
C GLU A 62 -13.09 -29.71 4.91
N THR A 63 -12.00 -30.37 5.27
CA THR A 63 -11.67 -31.69 4.69
C THR A 63 -12.57 -32.79 5.21
N PRO A 64 -12.68 -33.96 4.53
CA PRO A 64 -13.43 -35.12 5.02
C PRO A 64 -12.96 -35.65 6.41
N ALA A 65 -11.75 -35.27 6.83
CA ALA A 65 -11.20 -35.57 8.15
C ALA A 65 -11.52 -34.51 9.21
N HIS A 66 -12.43 -33.55 8.92
CA HIS A 66 -12.78 -32.42 9.78
C HIS A 66 -11.61 -31.49 10.12
N ILE A 67 -10.62 -31.39 9.21
CA ILE A 67 -9.53 -30.43 9.32
C ILE A 67 -9.93 -29.22 8.51
N LEU A 68 -9.88 -28.02 9.13
CA LEU A 68 -10.06 -26.75 8.44
C LEU A 68 -8.77 -26.34 7.75
N LEU A 69 -8.83 -26.18 6.44
CA LEU A 69 -7.76 -25.62 5.62
C LEU A 69 -8.06 -24.13 5.38
N HIS A 70 -7.13 -23.27 5.76
CA HIS A 70 -7.19 -21.86 5.49
C HIS A 70 -6.24 -21.55 4.34
N THR A 71 -6.76 -21.03 3.23
CA THR A 71 -5.98 -20.57 2.09
C THR A 71 -6.20 -19.08 1.89
N PHE A 72 -5.11 -18.34 1.65
CA PHE A 72 -5.16 -16.92 1.41
C PHE A 72 -4.82 -16.63 -0.03
N SER A 73 -5.64 -15.82 -0.70
CA SER A 73 -5.42 -15.33 -2.05
C SER A 73 -5.14 -13.83 -2.02
N GLY A 74 -4.15 -13.38 -2.81
CA GLY A 74 -3.64 -12.00 -2.79
C GLY A 74 -2.52 -11.79 -1.77
N GLN A 75 -1.70 -10.78 -2.00
CA GLN A 75 -0.56 -10.48 -1.12
C GLN A 75 -0.96 -9.67 0.13
N GLY A 76 -2.16 -9.15 0.16
CA GLY A 76 -2.63 -8.29 1.24
C GLY A 76 -2.55 -8.91 2.63
N TYR A 77 -2.68 -10.24 2.74
CA TYR A 77 -2.46 -10.96 3.98
C TYR A 77 -1.02 -10.78 4.49
N HIS A 78 -0.03 -10.95 3.61
CA HIS A 78 1.39 -10.83 3.98
C HIS A 78 1.75 -9.41 4.43
N TYR A 79 1.25 -8.38 3.74
CA TYR A 79 1.44 -6.99 4.15
C TYR A 79 0.91 -6.71 5.57
N ARG A 80 -0.16 -7.39 5.98
CA ARG A 80 -0.74 -7.25 7.32
C ARG A 80 0.00 -8.03 8.40
N GLN A 81 0.98 -8.86 8.02
CA GLN A 81 1.85 -9.59 8.96
C GLN A 81 3.16 -8.85 9.29
N CYS A 82 3.44 -7.71 8.64
CA CYS A 82 4.67 -6.94 8.83
C CYS A 82 4.69 -6.16 10.16
N PHE A 83 4.38 -6.83 11.26
CA PHE A 83 4.35 -6.23 12.59
C PHE A 83 5.03 -7.15 13.60
N LEU A 84 5.83 -6.55 14.50
CA LEU A 84 6.37 -7.21 15.68
C LEU A 84 6.02 -6.38 16.92
N GLU A 85 5.38 -6.99 17.92
CA GLU A 85 4.96 -6.31 19.14
C GLU A 85 4.16 -5.01 18.85
N ASN A 86 3.25 -5.07 17.88
CA ASN A 86 2.46 -3.94 17.39
C ASN A 86 3.27 -2.79 16.73
N LYS A 87 4.54 -3.02 16.40
CA LYS A 87 5.36 -2.07 15.66
C LYS A 87 5.48 -2.53 14.21
N LEU A 88 5.27 -1.60 13.28
CA LEU A 88 5.46 -1.85 11.86
C LEU A 88 6.93 -2.08 11.53
N LEU A 89 7.19 -3.09 10.70
CA LEU A 89 8.50 -3.45 10.18
C LEU A 89 8.61 -3.05 8.69
N PRO A 90 9.10 -1.84 8.38
CA PRO A 90 9.10 -1.33 7.00
C PRO A 90 9.95 -2.16 6.04
N ALA A 91 11.05 -2.74 6.51
CA ALA A 91 11.90 -3.58 5.67
C ALA A 91 11.18 -4.88 5.25
N GLU A 92 10.40 -5.49 6.13
CA GLU A 92 9.59 -6.68 5.81
C GLU A 92 8.45 -6.32 4.88
N TYR A 93 7.78 -5.19 5.12
CA TYR A 93 6.74 -4.66 4.25
C TYR A 93 7.25 -4.46 2.81
N ASP A 94 8.40 -3.79 2.65
CA ASP A 94 8.98 -3.52 1.34
C ASP A 94 9.50 -4.81 0.66
N ALA A 95 9.89 -5.84 1.42
CA ALA A 95 10.38 -7.11 0.89
C ALA A 95 9.30 -8.00 0.25
N ILE A 96 8.02 -7.74 0.52
CA ILE A 96 6.91 -8.49 -0.08
C ILE A 96 6.74 -8.13 -1.56
N PHE A 97 6.93 -6.86 -1.91
CA PHE A 97 6.63 -6.33 -3.24
C PHE A 97 7.27 -7.12 -4.41
N PRO A 98 8.58 -7.46 -4.40
CA PRO A 98 9.19 -8.21 -5.51
C PRO A 98 8.67 -9.62 -5.68
N GLN A 99 7.98 -10.17 -4.67
CA GLN A 99 7.60 -11.58 -4.61
C GLN A 99 6.21 -11.86 -5.19
N GLY A 100 5.36 -10.87 -5.32
CA GLY A 100 3.97 -11.15 -5.64
C GLY A 100 3.10 -10.02 -6.18
N HIS A 101 3.68 -8.91 -6.64
CA HIS A 101 2.88 -7.77 -7.11
C HIS A 101 1.97 -8.10 -8.31
N ASP A 102 2.24 -9.17 -9.05
CA ASP A 102 1.42 -9.60 -10.20
C ASP A 102 0.08 -10.23 -9.77
N ALA A 103 -0.02 -10.67 -8.52
CA ALA A 103 -1.23 -11.31 -8.00
C ALA A 103 -2.29 -10.30 -7.51
N ASP A 104 -1.93 -9.04 -7.37
CA ASP A 104 -2.78 -8.00 -6.78
C ASP A 104 -3.31 -7.02 -7.84
N ASP A 105 -4.26 -6.16 -7.44
CA ASP A 105 -4.74 -5.06 -8.29
C ASP A 105 -3.58 -4.11 -8.63
N ALA A 106 -3.26 -4.04 -9.91
CA ALA A 106 -2.15 -3.22 -10.41
C ALA A 106 -2.33 -1.73 -10.11
N SER A 107 -3.56 -1.22 -9.91
CA SER A 107 -3.81 0.16 -9.53
C SER A 107 -3.47 0.39 -8.06
N VAL A 108 -3.80 -0.56 -7.19
CA VAL A 108 -3.42 -0.53 -5.76
C VAL A 108 -1.91 -0.63 -5.63
N MET A 109 -1.27 -1.56 -6.37
CA MET A 109 0.18 -1.72 -6.34
C MET A 109 0.92 -0.49 -6.86
N ALA A 110 0.41 0.18 -7.90
CA ALA A 110 0.98 1.44 -8.38
C ALA A 110 0.88 2.56 -7.35
N MET A 111 -0.25 2.67 -6.63
CA MET A 111 -0.40 3.63 -5.54
C MET A 111 0.50 3.30 -4.34
N LEU A 112 0.68 2.01 -4.02
CA LEU A 112 1.63 1.56 -3.00
C LEU A 112 3.05 2.06 -3.33
N CYS A 113 3.53 1.78 -4.53
CA CYS A 113 4.85 2.22 -5.00
C CYS A 113 4.96 3.75 -4.97
N PHE A 114 3.94 4.45 -5.45
CA PHE A 114 3.92 5.91 -5.48
C PHE A 114 3.99 6.51 -4.06
N ASP A 115 3.16 6.07 -3.13
CA ASP A 115 3.13 6.62 -1.78
C ASP A 115 4.41 6.28 -1.01
N ARG A 116 5.00 5.09 -1.21
CA ARG A 116 6.29 4.73 -0.64
C ARG A 116 7.44 5.60 -1.17
N LEU A 117 7.38 6.03 -2.42
CA LEU A 117 8.36 6.95 -3.02
C LEU A 117 8.09 8.41 -2.65
N ARG A 118 6.82 8.82 -2.55
CA ARG A 118 6.41 10.17 -2.16
C ARG A 118 6.77 10.48 -0.71
N TRP A 119 6.62 9.51 0.18
CA TRP A 119 6.91 9.62 1.61
C TRP A 119 7.83 8.47 2.07
N PRO A 120 9.14 8.58 1.78
CA PRO A 120 10.09 7.46 1.87
C PRO A 120 10.56 7.16 3.32
N TRP A 121 9.62 7.00 4.24
CA TRP A 121 9.93 6.63 5.61
C TRP A 121 10.63 5.26 5.68
N GLN A 122 11.88 5.24 6.19
CA GLN A 122 12.73 4.04 6.31
C GLN A 122 12.79 3.18 5.02
N LEU A 123 12.73 3.80 3.86
CA LEU A 123 12.78 3.12 2.56
C LEU A 123 14.22 2.82 2.15
N SER A 124 14.52 1.52 1.92
CA SER A 124 15.83 1.09 1.43
C SER A 124 16.06 1.49 -0.04
N GLY A 125 17.34 1.56 -0.46
CA GLY A 125 17.69 1.82 -1.86
C GLY A 125 17.12 0.76 -2.81
N ALA A 126 17.27 -0.52 -2.46
CA ALA A 126 16.78 -1.62 -3.29
C ALA A 126 15.25 -1.60 -3.47
N ALA A 127 14.49 -1.33 -2.40
CA ALA A 127 13.04 -1.19 -2.49
C ALA A 127 12.64 0.03 -3.31
N ARG A 128 13.36 1.15 -3.15
CA ARG A 128 13.14 2.36 -3.96
C ARG A 128 13.29 2.07 -5.46
N ASP A 129 14.36 1.36 -5.83
CA ASP A 129 14.62 1.03 -7.24
C ASP A 129 13.52 0.12 -7.79
N ALA A 130 13.10 -0.92 -7.05
CA ALA A 130 12.02 -1.82 -7.43
C ALA A 130 10.69 -1.06 -7.64
N TYR A 131 10.34 -0.15 -6.73
CA TYR A 131 9.13 0.67 -6.84
C TYR A 131 9.19 1.62 -8.04
N ARG A 132 10.34 2.24 -8.29
CA ARG A 132 10.52 3.11 -9.47
C ARG A 132 10.38 2.33 -10.76
N ASP A 133 10.98 1.15 -10.86
CA ASP A 133 10.90 0.32 -12.07
C ASP A 133 9.47 -0.11 -12.37
N PHE A 134 8.70 -0.50 -11.36
CA PHE A 134 7.29 -0.83 -11.54
C PHE A 134 6.46 0.39 -11.98
N LEU A 135 6.74 1.58 -11.43
CA LEU A 135 6.00 2.79 -11.78
C LEU A 135 6.25 3.23 -13.23
N LYS A 136 7.40 2.97 -13.84
CA LYS A 136 7.68 3.33 -15.24
C LYS A 136 6.57 2.85 -16.19
N THR A 137 6.04 1.65 -15.97
CA THR A 137 4.99 1.06 -16.79
C THR A 137 3.57 1.27 -16.22
N ASN A 138 3.44 1.79 -15.00
CA ASN A 138 2.16 1.94 -14.30
C ASN A 138 1.82 3.39 -13.92
N THR A 139 2.57 4.37 -14.41
CA THR A 139 2.39 5.81 -14.12
C THR A 139 0.97 6.29 -14.45
N GLY A 140 0.40 5.84 -15.57
CA GLY A 140 -0.96 6.20 -15.99
C GLY A 140 -2.05 5.80 -14.97
N ARG A 141 -1.85 4.69 -14.24
CA ARG A 141 -2.79 4.25 -13.19
C ARG A 141 -2.76 5.21 -12.00
N VAL A 142 -1.56 5.61 -11.57
CA VAL A 142 -1.38 6.62 -10.51
C VAL A 142 -1.99 7.95 -10.92
N LEU A 143 -1.64 8.44 -12.11
CA LEU A 143 -2.16 9.71 -12.62
C LEU A 143 -3.68 9.73 -12.67
N THR A 144 -4.31 8.67 -13.19
CA THR A 144 -5.76 8.53 -13.24
C THR A 144 -6.39 8.66 -11.85
N ARG A 145 -5.81 7.99 -10.83
CA ARG A 145 -6.33 8.04 -9.46
C ARG A 145 -6.14 9.41 -8.82
N LEU A 146 -4.97 10.03 -9.01
CA LEU A 146 -4.69 11.38 -8.52
C LEU A 146 -5.62 12.44 -9.14
N LEU A 147 -5.90 12.35 -10.44
CA LEU A 147 -6.83 13.25 -11.13
C LEU A 147 -8.26 13.06 -10.62
N LYS A 148 -8.73 11.83 -10.43
CA LYS A 148 -10.04 11.55 -9.83
C LYS A 148 -10.18 12.10 -8.41
N ALA A 149 -9.10 12.02 -7.63
CA ALA A 149 -9.03 12.55 -6.27
C ALA A 149 -8.77 14.06 -6.21
N GLN A 150 -8.53 14.73 -7.36
CA GLN A 150 -8.13 16.13 -7.45
C GLN A 150 -6.87 16.46 -6.62
N ASP A 151 -5.96 15.47 -6.42
CA ASP A 151 -4.70 15.62 -5.69
C ASP A 151 -3.63 16.27 -6.58
N THR A 152 -3.66 17.60 -6.69
CA THR A 152 -2.69 18.37 -7.47
C THR A 152 -1.27 18.26 -6.94
N GLU A 153 -1.10 18.14 -5.63
CA GLU A 153 0.21 17.94 -5.01
C GLU A 153 0.76 16.54 -5.30
N GLY A 154 -0.11 15.54 -5.37
CA GLY A 154 0.23 14.19 -5.82
C GLY A 154 0.72 14.19 -7.26
N VAL A 155 0.04 14.89 -8.17
CA VAL A 155 0.47 15.01 -9.57
C VAL A 155 1.85 15.67 -9.66
N LYS A 156 2.11 16.76 -8.93
CA LYS A 156 3.44 17.39 -8.88
C LYS A 156 4.51 16.41 -8.33
N ALA A 157 4.18 15.66 -7.29
CA ALA A 157 5.09 14.67 -6.72
C ALA A 157 5.40 13.56 -7.72
N LEU A 158 4.40 13.06 -8.47
CA LEU A 158 4.58 12.05 -9.50
C LEU A 158 5.52 12.53 -10.62
N LEU A 159 5.35 13.78 -11.08
CA LEU A 159 6.23 14.40 -12.07
C LEU A 159 7.67 14.53 -11.55
N ALA A 160 7.84 14.86 -10.27
CA ALA A 160 9.16 15.01 -9.64
C ALA A 160 9.91 13.67 -9.44
N LEU A 161 9.22 12.53 -9.50
CA LEU A 161 9.86 11.22 -9.39
C LEU A 161 10.64 10.81 -10.65
N ASP A 162 10.44 11.51 -11.76
CA ASP A 162 11.09 11.21 -13.06
C ASP A 162 10.96 9.73 -13.46
N VAL A 163 9.75 9.21 -13.30
CA VAL A 163 9.37 7.83 -13.69
C VAL A 163 8.50 7.79 -14.95
N MET A 164 8.19 8.96 -15.51
CA MET A 164 7.40 9.07 -16.73
C MET A 164 8.31 8.92 -17.95
N ASP A 165 8.04 7.93 -18.76
CA ASP A 165 8.64 7.81 -20.08
C ASP A 165 8.00 8.88 -20.99
N THR A 166 8.73 9.97 -21.23
CA THR A 166 8.24 11.10 -22.05
C THR A 166 8.02 10.71 -23.49
N ASP A 167 8.62 9.60 -23.96
CA ASP A 167 8.48 9.14 -25.34
C ASP A 167 7.11 8.50 -25.59
N ALA A 168 6.44 7.97 -24.57
CA ALA A 168 5.11 7.38 -24.70
C ALA A 168 3.98 8.39 -24.95
N PHE A 169 4.21 9.68 -24.74
CA PHE A 169 3.23 10.76 -24.96
C PHE A 169 3.39 11.48 -26.29
N ALA A 170 4.42 11.14 -27.09
CA ALA A 170 4.70 11.81 -28.38
C ALA A 170 3.97 11.16 -29.58
N GLU A 171 3.28 10.03 -29.39
CA GLU A 171 2.60 9.28 -30.46
C GLU A 171 1.05 9.26 -30.32
N GLY A 172 0.45 10.29 -29.73
CA GLY A 172 -1.00 10.38 -29.59
C GLY A 172 -1.62 11.58 -30.31
#